data_de5fe1bc07b0ab44a4696704fbc0be95
#
_entry.id   de5fe1bc07b0ab44a4696704fbc0be95
#
_cell.length_a   1.000
_cell.length_b   1.000
_cell.length_c   1.000
_cell.angle_alpha   90.00
_cell.angle_beta   90.00
_cell.angle_gamma   90.00
#
_symmetry.space_group_name_H-M   'P 1'
#
loop_
_entity.id
_entity.type
_entity.pdbx_description
1 polymer ?
#
loop_
_entity_poly.entity_id
_entity_poly.type
_entity_poly.pdbx_seq_one_letter_code
_entity_poly.pdbx_strand_id
1 'polypeptide(L)'
;MLILLCLNPSAHANLFNIQTAAKMNSLKNVAYGHHPEQIMDIYFPSKPLAEKQPAPLIVMVHGGAWSIGDKNNTAVVKNKVEYWGKRGWIFISINYRLLPDATVQQQTQDVAAALIYIQNHASDWYADPKQLVLMGHSAG
;
A
#
# COMPACT_ATOMS: atom_id res chain seq x y z
N MET A 1 -6.49 28.43 39.12
CA MET A 1 -5.87 28.58 37.78
C MET A 1 -6.05 27.23 37.07
N LEU A 2 -7.07 27.13 36.25
CA LEU A 2 -7.47 25.87 35.54
C LEU A 2 -6.69 25.81 34.23
N ILE A 3 -5.74 24.88 34.11
CA ILE A 3 -5.03 24.64 32.86
C ILE A 3 -5.90 23.75 32.00
N LEU A 4 -6.53 24.34 31.01
CA LEU A 4 -7.28 23.63 29.96
C LEU A 4 -6.26 23.02 28.99
N LEU A 5 -5.97 21.72 29.11
CA LEU A 5 -5.21 21.00 28.08
C LEU A 5 -6.09 20.87 26.84
N CYS A 6 -5.80 21.66 25.81
CA CYS A 6 -6.32 21.47 24.47
C CYS A 6 -5.74 20.15 23.91
N LEU A 7 -6.48 19.06 24.03
CA LEU A 7 -6.17 17.80 23.37
C LEU A 7 -6.41 17.98 21.87
N ASN A 8 -5.35 17.85 21.09
CA ASN A 8 -5.36 17.98 19.64
C ASN A 8 -6.14 16.80 19.02
N PRO A 9 -7.31 17.00 18.37
CA PRO A 9 -8.16 15.91 17.87
C PRO A 9 -7.46 15.04 16.80
N SER A 10 -6.45 15.56 16.11
CA SER A 10 -5.67 14.81 15.15
C SER A 10 -4.79 13.72 15.79
N ALA A 11 -4.33 13.91 17.04
CA ALA A 11 -3.52 12.92 17.75
C ALA A 11 -4.34 11.68 18.14
N HIS A 12 -5.62 11.84 18.49
CA HIS A 12 -6.52 10.73 18.83
C HIS A 12 -6.93 9.91 17.61
N ALA A 13 -7.17 10.55 16.46
CA ALA A 13 -7.45 9.87 15.21
C ALA A 13 -6.26 9.02 14.75
N ASN A 14 -5.04 9.53 14.86
CA ASN A 14 -3.82 8.80 14.51
C ASN A 14 -3.59 7.57 15.41
N LEU A 15 -3.80 7.68 16.72
CA LEU A 15 -3.66 6.54 17.65
C LEU A 15 -4.69 5.44 17.39
N PHE A 16 -5.93 5.80 17.07
CA PHE A 16 -6.97 4.84 16.73
C PHE A 16 -6.65 4.10 15.42
N ASN A 17 -6.16 4.81 14.40
CA ASN A 17 -5.74 4.23 13.13
C ASN A 17 -4.52 3.32 13.28
N ILE A 18 -3.53 3.70 14.09
CA ILE A 18 -2.34 2.87 14.37
C ILE A 18 -2.73 1.57 15.06
N GLN A 19 -3.60 1.61 16.07
CA GLN A 19 -4.05 0.40 16.78
C GLN A 19 -4.92 -0.50 15.89
N THR A 20 -5.72 0.08 15.00
CA THR A 20 -6.56 -0.66 14.05
C THR A 20 -5.70 -1.31 12.96
N ALA A 21 -4.74 -0.59 12.40
CA ALA A 21 -3.80 -1.12 11.42
C ALA A 21 -2.92 -2.25 12.01
N ALA A 22 -2.44 -2.10 13.23
CA ALA A 22 -1.66 -3.14 13.93
C ALA A 22 -2.47 -4.43 14.21
N LYS A 23 -3.80 -4.35 14.25
CA LYS A 23 -4.70 -5.50 14.43
C LYS A 23 -5.09 -6.16 13.11
N MET A 24 -4.98 -5.44 11.98
CA MET A 24 -5.30 -5.95 10.64
C MET A 24 -4.04 -6.41 9.94
N ASN A 25 -3.95 -7.71 9.60
CA ASN A 25 -2.82 -8.23 8.83
C ASN A 25 -2.79 -7.69 7.39
N SER A 26 -3.93 -7.26 6.84
CA SER A 26 -4.02 -6.69 5.48
C SER A 26 -5.34 -5.96 5.24
N LEU A 27 -5.31 -5.00 4.29
CA LEU A 27 -6.48 -4.45 3.62
C LEU A 27 -6.54 -5.02 2.21
N LYS A 28 -7.72 -5.43 1.77
CA LYS A 28 -7.93 -6.05 0.46
C LYS A 28 -8.80 -5.17 -0.43
N ASN A 29 -8.47 -5.15 -1.73
CA ASN A 29 -9.24 -4.46 -2.76
C ASN A 29 -9.47 -2.97 -2.47
N VAL A 30 -8.44 -2.30 -1.95
CA VAL A 30 -8.49 -0.85 -1.75
C VAL A 30 -8.48 -0.17 -3.11
N ALA A 31 -9.56 0.55 -3.46
CA ALA A 31 -9.66 1.25 -4.72
C ALA A 31 -8.77 2.51 -4.72
N TYR A 32 -7.98 2.68 -5.77
CA TYR A 32 -7.22 3.90 -6.03
C TYR A 32 -7.73 4.69 -7.25
N GLY A 33 -8.74 4.14 -7.93
CA GLY A 33 -9.41 4.74 -9.09
C GLY A 33 -10.84 4.23 -9.23
N HIS A 34 -11.48 4.58 -10.34
CA HIS A 34 -12.91 4.27 -10.59
C HIS A 34 -13.14 2.95 -11.34
N HIS A 35 -12.10 2.37 -11.92
CA HIS A 35 -12.21 1.11 -12.65
C HIS A 35 -12.05 -0.09 -11.69
N PRO A 36 -12.79 -1.21 -11.89
CA PRO A 36 -12.69 -2.38 -11.02
C PRO A 36 -11.28 -2.94 -10.85
N GLU A 37 -10.42 -2.80 -11.86
CA GLU A 37 -9.01 -3.22 -11.81
C GLU A 37 -8.08 -2.17 -11.18
N GLN A 38 -8.56 -0.97 -10.87
CA GLN A 38 -7.77 0.05 -10.17
C GLN A 38 -7.86 -0.15 -8.65
N ILE A 39 -7.39 -1.29 -8.19
CA ILE A 39 -7.42 -1.75 -6.80
C ILE A 39 -6.05 -2.26 -6.34
N MET A 40 -5.84 -2.25 -5.04
CA MET A 40 -4.61 -2.75 -4.43
C MET A 40 -4.89 -3.55 -3.16
N ASP A 41 -3.95 -4.42 -2.79
CA ASP A 41 -3.89 -5.08 -1.49
C ASP A 41 -2.74 -4.51 -0.68
N ILE A 42 -3.00 -4.17 0.58
CA ILE A 42 -2.02 -3.61 1.52
C ILE A 42 -1.79 -4.63 2.62
N TYR A 43 -0.54 -5.03 2.82
CA TYR A 43 -0.13 -5.99 3.85
C TYR A 43 0.73 -5.28 4.88
N PHE A 44 0.27 -5.30 6.12
CA PHE A 44 0.97 -4.66 7.22
C PHE A 44 2.09 -5.54 7.78
N PRO A 45 3.14 -4.95 8.36
CA PRO A 45 4.25 -5.70 8.91
C PRO A 45 3.81 -6.56 10.09
N SER A 46 4.34 -7.78 10.14
CA SER A 46 4.14 -8.70 11.28
C SER A 46 4.89 -8.27 12.53
N LYS A 47 5.93 -7.46 12.35
CA LYS A 47 6.66 -6.78 13.42
C LYS A 47 6.79 -5.32 13.04
N PRO A 48 6.16 -4.39 13.76
CA PRO A 48 6.36 -2.97 13.53
C PRO A 48 7.85 -2.63 13.76
N LEU A 49 8.34 -1.64 13.04
CA LEU A 49 9.61 -0.98 13.38
C LEU A 49 9.50 -0.45 14.83
N ALA A 50 10.65 -0.15 15.45
CA ALA A 50 10.70 0.37 16.82
C ALA A 50 9.64 1.46 17.04
N GLU A 51 9.09 1.51 18.25
CA GLU A 51 8.03 2.46 18.62
C GLU A 51 8.31 3.86 18.06
N LYS A 52 7.33 4.44 17.36
CA LYS A 52 7.32 5.80 16.80
C LYS A 52 8.04 6.02 15.47
N GLN A 53 8.42 4.98 14.72
CA GLN A 53 8.90 5.18 13.34
C GLN A 53 7.84 4.76 12.33
N PRO A 54 7.46 5.65 11.38
CA PRO A 54 6.58 5.28 10.26
C PRO A 54 7.22 4.18 9.41
N ALA A 55 6.39 3.23 8.95
CA ALA A 55 6.87 2.11 8.16
C ALA A 55 7.26 2.56 6.74
N PRO A 56 8.36 2.06 6.17
CA PRO A 56 8.64 2.23 4.76
C PRO A 56 7.67 1.40 3.91
N LEU A 57 7.50 1.82 2.66
CA LEU A 57 6.55 1.27 1.70
C LEU A 57 7.28 0.55 0.57
N ILE A 58 6.77 -0.61 0.16
CA ILE A 58 7.18 -1.26 -1.07
C ILE A 58 5.95 -1.61 -1.90
N VAL A 59 5.93 -1.14 -3.14
CA VAL A 59 4.82 -1.33 -4.08
C VAL A 59 5.25 -2.31 -5.17
N MET A 60 4.44 -3.35 -5.36
CA MET A 60 4.68 -4.40 -6.36
C MET A 60 3.71 -4.26 -7.52
N VAL A 61 4.27 -4.18 -8.73
CA VAL A 61 3.55 -4.23 -10.02
C VAL A 61 3.75 -5.62 -10.61
N HIS A 62 2.67 -6.37 -10.80
CA HIS A 62 2.73 -7.72 -11.36
C HIS A 62 3.02 -7.68 -12.87
N GLY A 63 3.59 -8.75 -13.40
CA GLY A 63 3.76 -8.98 -14.83
C GLY A 63 2.56 -9.67 -15.44
N GLY A 64 2.71 -10.13 -16.69
CA GLY A 64 1.68 -10.85 -17.42
C GLY A 64 1.50 -10.34 -18.86
N ALA A 65 2.58 -9.90 -19.49
CA ALA A 65 2.59 -9.43 -20.90
C ALA A 65 1.48 -8.38 -21.16
N TRP A 66 1.20 -7.52 -20.19
CA TRP A 66 0.20 -6.45 -20.23
C TRP A 66 -1.25 -6.88 -20.41
N SER A 67 -1.53 -8.18 -20.52
CA SER A 67 -2.87 -8.74 -20.84
C SER A 67 -3.41 -9.72 -19.81
N ILE A 68 -2.59 -10.20 -18.90
CA ILE A 68 -2.97 -11.09 -17.81
C ILE A 68 -2.23 -10.71 -16.52
N GLY A 69 -2.67 -11.26 -15.40
CA GLY A 69 -2.00 -11.10 -14.11
C GLY A 69 -2.98 -10.63 -13.05
N ASP A 70 -2.54 -10.71 -11.81
CA ASP A 70 -3.33 -10.27 -10.66
C ASP A 70 -2.41 -10.00 -9.46
N LYS A 71 -2.77 -9.00 -8.66
CA LYS A 71 -2.11 -8.63 -7.41
C LYS A 71 -2.05 -9.76 -6.37
N ASN A 72 -2.94 -10.76 -6.51
CA ASN A 72 -3.02 -11.93 -5.62
C ASN A 72 -2.17 -13.11 -6.09
N ASN A 73 -1.44 -13.00 -7.20
CA ASN A 73 -0.62 -14.10 -7.69
C ASN A 73 0.36 -14.57 -6.59
N THR A 74 0.06 -15.71 -5.99
CA THR A 74 0.78 -16.25 -4.83
C THR A 74 2.26 -16.49 -5.11
N ALA A 75 2.63 -16.86 -6.34
CA ALA A 75 4.02 -17.05 -6.74
C ALA A 75 4.83 -15.73 -6.69
N VAL A 76 4.14 -14.60 -6.86
CA VAL A 76 4.77 -13.27 -6.85
C VAL A 76 4.70 -12.61 -5.47
N VAL A 77 3.59 -12.78 -4.76
CA VAL A 77 3.27 -11.99 -3.56
C VAL A 77 3.70 -12.67 -2.26
N LYS A 78 3.41 -13.98 -2.10
CA LYS A 78 3.53 -14.68 -0.81
C LYS A 78 4.88 -14.49 -0.12
N ASN A 79 5.96 -14.81 -0.81
CA ASN A 79 7.31 -14.74 -0.24
C ASN A 79 7.75 -13.30 0.05
N LYS A 80 7.26 -12.34 -0.74
CA LYS A 80 7.58 -10.92 -0.57
C LYS A 80 6.85 -10.32 0.63
N VAL A 81 5.57 -10.64 0.81
CA VAL A 81 4.79 -10.21 1.99
C VAL A 81 5.48 -10.68 3.27
N GLU A 82 5.89 -11.95 3.32
CA GLU A 82 6.59 -12.48 4.49
C GLU A 82 7.97 -11.84 4.69
N TYR A 83 8.76 -11.72 3.62
CA TYR A 83 10.10 -11.17 3.68
C TYR A 83 10.12 -9.70 4.15
N TRP A 84 9.27 -8.86 3.55
CA TRP A 84 9.20 -7.44 3.86
C TRP A 84 8.47 -7.17 5.16
N GLY A 85 7.39 -7.91 5.44
CA GLY A 85 6.64 -7.78 6.69
C GLY A 85 7.47 -8.07 7.94
N LYS A 86 8.38 -9.06 7.88
CA LYS A 86 9.34 -9.34 8.98
C LYS A 86 10.35 -8.21 9.20
N ARG A 87 10.53 -7.33 8.22
CA ARG A 87 11.46 -6.19 8.25
C ARG A 87 10.78 -4.86 8.58
N GLY A 88 9.50 -4.90 8.93
CA GLY A 88 8.76 -3.71 9.30
C GLY A 88 8.23 -2.88 8.11
N TRP A 89 8.26 -3.42 6.89
CA TRP A 89 7.76 -2.74 5.70
C TRP A 89 6.29 -3.04 5.46
N ILE A 90 5.55 -2.05 5.00
CA ILE A 90 4.24 -2.26 4.40
C ILE A 90 4.45 -2.68 2.95
N PHE A 91 3.94 -3.87 2.59
CA PHE A 91 3.97 -4.38 1.23
C PHE A 91 2.62 -4.13 0.56
N ILE A 92 2.63 -3.50 -0.63
CA ILE A 92 1.44 -3.18 -1.40
C ILE A 92 1.55 -3.86 -2.76
N SER A 93 0.53 -4.64 -3.14
CA SER A 93 0.43 -5.24 -4.46
C SER A 93 -0.73 -4.61 -5.21
N ILE A 94 -0.48 -4.07 -6.40
CA ILE A 94 -1.47 -3.35 -7.18
C ILE A 94 -1.94 -4.15 -8.39
N ASN A 95 -3.24 -4.04 -8.73
CA ASN A 95 -3.77 -4.31 -10.04
C ASN A 95 -3.74 -3.02 -10.87
N TYR A 96 -3.80 -3.17 -12.16
CA TYR A 96 -3.96 -2.11 -13.14
C TYR A 96 -4.75 -2.66 -14.32
N ARG A 97 -5.41 -1.81 -15.10
CA ARG A 97 -6.17 -2.25 -16.29
C ARG A 97 -5.25 -2.95 -17.28
N LEU A 98 -5.74 -4.00 -17.89
CA LEU A 98 -4.98 -4.84 -18.85
C LEU A 98 -5.49 -4.65 -20.27
N LEU A 99 -4.76 -5.17 -21.25
CA LEU A 99 -5.26 -5.27 -22.62
C LEU A 99 -6.47 -6.23 -22.69
N PRO A 100 -7.49 -5.97 -23.50
CA PRO A 100 -7.62 -4.83 -24.43
C PRO A 100 -8.21 -3.55 -23.81
N ASP A 101 -8.61 -3.56 -22.51
CA ASP A 101 -9.35 -2.47 -21.87
C ASP A 101 -8.49 -1.21 -21.67
N ALA A 102 -7.17 -1.36 -21.61
CA ALA A 102 -6.24 -0.25 -21.52
C ALA A 102 -4.96 -0.51 -22.32
N THR A 103 -4.48 0.50 -23.02
CA THR A 103 -3.16 0.48 -23.67
C THR A 103 -2.04 0.42 -22.61
N VAL A 104 -0.84 -0.01 -23.00
CA VAL A 104 0.34 -0.04 -22.11
C VAL A 104 0.63 1.33 -21.50
N GLN A 105 0.42 2.41 -22.28
CA GLN A 105 0.55 3.77 -21.77
C GLN A 105 -0.48 4.08 -20.68
N GLN A 106 -1.74 3.66 -20.85
CA GLN A 106 -2.78 3.84 -19.82
C GLN A 106 -2.51 2.97 -18.59
N GLN A 107 -1.93 1.78 -18.75
CA GLN A 107 -1.48 0.94 -17.63
C GLN A 107 -0.40 1.64 -16.80
N THR A 108 0.56 2.32 -17.44
CA THR A 108 1.56 3.13 -16.76
C THR A 108 0.92 4.30 -15.99
N GLN A 109 -0.13 4.92 -16.54
CA GLN A 109 -0.90 5.95 -15.84
C GLN A 109 -1.64 5.40 -14.62
N ASP A 110 -2.17 4.17 -14.70
CA ASP A 110 -2.79 3.51 -13.55
C ASP A 110 -1.77 3.27 -12.43
N VAL A 111 -0.57 2.81 -12.76
CA VAL A 111 0.53 2.66 -11.78
C VAL A 111 0.87 4.00 -11.13
N ALA A 112 0.98 5.07 -11.91
CA ALA A 112 1.24 6.42 -11.40
C ALA A 112 0.11 6.89 -10.46
N ALA A 113 -1.15 6.65 -10.83
CA ALA A 113 -2.31 6.98 -9.98
C ALA A 113 -2.28 6.19 -8.65
N ALA A 114 -1.93 4.91 -8.70
CA ALA A 114 -1.77 4.10 -7.49
C ALA A 114 -0.68 4.67 -6.57
N LEU A 115 0.47 5.08 -7.11
CA LEU A 115 1.55 5.67 -6.32
C LEU A 115 1.13 6.99 -5.67
N ILE A 116 0.41 7.86 -6.39
CA ILE A 116 -0.14 9.12 -5.86
C ILE A 116 -1.12 8.81 -4.71
N TYR A 117 -2.02 7.85 -4.91
CA TYR A 117 -2.96 7.43 -3.88
C TYR A 117 -2.23 6.94 -2.63
N ILE A 118 -1.24 6.06 -2.80
CA ILE A 118 -0.44 5.50 -1.70
C ILE A 118 0.27 6.61 -0.91
N GLN A 119 0.90 7.56 -1.59
CA GLN A 119 1.59 8.68 -0.94
C GLN A 119 0.63 9.58 -0.15
N ASN A 120 -0.55 9.87 -0.70
CA ASN A 120 -1.55 10.70 -0.04
C ASN A 120 -2.18 10.02 1.19
N HIS A 121 -2.24 8.70 1.21
CA HIS A 121 -2.83 7.90 2.30
C HIS A 121 -1.81 7.22 3.21
N ALA A 122 -0.51 7.42 2.99
CA ALA A 122 0.55 6.78 3.78
C ALA A 122 0.41 7.02 5.29
N SER A 123 0.00 8.23 5.69
CA SER A 123 -0.22 8.58 7.10
C SER A 123 -1.35 7.78 7.75
N ASP A 124 -2.37 7.37 6.98
CA ASP A 124 -3.50 6.57 7.48
C ASP A 124 -3.04 5.17 7.92
N TRP A 125 -1.91 4.73 7.37
CA TRP A 125 -1.29 3.43 7.64
C TRP A 125 -0.05 3.52 8.53
N TYR A 126 0.25 4.70 9.07
CA TYR A 126 1.49 4.98 9.79
C TYR A 126 2.73 4.63 8.96
N ALA A 127 2.75 5.08 7.71
CA ALA A 127 3.84 4.91 6.76
C ALA A 127 4.49 6.24 6.39
N ASP A 128 5.77 6.17 5.98
CA ASP A 128 6.51 7.32 5.46
C ASP A 128 6.39 7.40 3.94
N PRO A 129 5.65 8.38 3.38
CA PRO A 129 5.50 8.53 1.92
C PRO A 129 6.82 8.82 1.18
N LYS A 130 7.86 9.24 1.90
CA LYS A 130 9.20 9.51 1.33
C LYS A 130 10.07 8.26 1.24
N GLN A 131 9.72 7.22 1.98
CA GLN A 131 10.41 5.92 1.96
C GLN A 131 9.58 4.90 1.17
N LEU A 132 9.47 5.11 -0.14
CA LEU A 132 8.73 4.24 -1.04
C LEU A 132 9.66 3.63 -2.10
N VAL A 133 9.60 2.31 -2.22
CA VAL A 133 10.28 1.53 -3.27
C VAL A 133 9.22 0.97 -4.22
N LEU A 134 9.40 1.20 -5.52
CA LEU A 134 8.61 0.57 -6.58
C LEU A 134 9.37 -0.64 -7.12
N MET A 135 8.68 -1.78 -7.18
CA MET A 135 9.19 -3.04 -7.71
C MET A 135 8.27 -3.55 -8.81
N GLY A 136 8.86 -3.88 -9.96
CA GLY A 136 8.16 -4.51 -11.07
C GLY A 136 8.65 -5.94 -11.31
N HIS A 137 7.79 -6.78 -11.88
CA HIS A 137 8.14 -8.11 -12.36
C HIS A 137 7.73 -8.27 -13.82
N SER A 138 8.66 -8.67 -14.71
CA SER A 138 8.40 -8.87 -16.15
C SER A 138 7.86 -7.60 -16.80
N ALA A 139 6.60 -7.61 -17.25
CA ALA A 139 5.91 -6.47 -17.87
C ALA A 139 5.48 -5.36 -16.85
N GLY A 140 5.66 -5.64 -15.56
CA GLY A 140 5.38 -4.66 -14.52
C GLY A 140 6.50 -3.65 -14.31
#